data_04bc8e32cca488be10e5d358d092727d
#
_entry.id   04bc8e32cca488be10e5d358d092727d
#
_cell.length_a   1.000
_cell.length_b   1.000
_cell.length_c   1.000
_cell.angle_alpha   90.00
_cell.angle_beta   90.00
_cell.angle_gamma   90.00
#
_symmetry.space_group_name_H-M   'P 1'
#
loop_
_entity.id
_entity.type
_entity.pdbx_description
1 polymer ?
#
loop_
_entity_poly.entity_id
_entity_poly.type
_entity_poly.pdbx_seq_one_letter_code
_entity_poly.pdbx_strand_id
1 'polypeptide(L)'
;NALQVILRRHQLQPLAVRGGPQALMTQAVAAGLVAAPDAVVARSPASAAAPATPTAAEAAPVVPEPVLPPPGALVIDRPLRSGQQVYARGRDLVVMAMVNPGAEVIADGHIHVYAPLRGKAIAGARGMGDARIFALAMAPELISIAGIYRTSEVSLPANIHNRPAQVRLDAGPEGDRLVIEALAA
;
A
#
# COMPACT_ATOMS: atom_id res chain seq x y z
N ASN A 1 25.54 -31.09 -6.67
CA ASN A 1 25.03 -30.65 -5.46
C ASN A 1 25.77 -29.48 -4.81
N ALA A 2 26.59 -28.72 -5.59
CA ALA A 2 27.25 -27.51 -5.11
C ALA A 2 26.24 -26.44 -4.63
N LEU A 3 25.10 -26.34 -5.34
CA LEU A 3 24.03 -25.38 -4.99
C LEU A 3 23.41 -25.62 -3.60
N GLN A 4 23.21 -26.88 -3.23
CA GLN A 4 22.67 -27.21 -1.90
C GLN A 4 23.65 -26.88 -0.77
N VAL A 5 24.96 -27.04 -1.03
CA VAL A 5 26.00 -26.68 -0.06
C VAL A 5 26.03 -25.18 0.16
N ILE A 6 25.90 -24.39 -0.91
CA ILE A 6 25.84 -22.92 -0.83
C ILE A 6 24.60 -22.46 -0.07
N LEU A 7 23.41 -23.00 -0.39
CA LEU A 7 22.16 -22.64 0.27
C LEU A 7 22.15 -22.97 1.76
N ARG A 8 22.70 -24.14 2.15
CA ARG A 8 22.86 -24.51 3.57
C ARG A 8 23.82 -23.59 4.31
N ARG A 9 24.89 -23.13 3.65
CA ARG A 9 25.84 -22.16 4.24
C ARG A 9 25.17 -20.82 4.58
N HIS A 10 24.11 -20.47 3.84
CA HIS A 10 23.29 -19.27 4.09
C HIS A 10 22.01 -19.54 4.88
N GLN A 11 21.91 -20.71 5.54
CA GLN A 11 20.73 -21.14 6.32
C GLN A 11 19.42 -21.20 5.53
N LEU A 12 19.50 -21.32 4.20
CA LEU A 12 18.35 -21.48 3.30
C LEU A 12 18.07 -22.97 3.07
N GLN A 13 16.82 -23.39 3.30
CA GLN A 13 16.34 -24.73 3.00
C GLN A 13 15.48 -24.69 1.73
N PRO A 14 15.95 -25.16 0.58
CA PRO A 14 15.13 -25.24 -0.62
C PRO A 14 14.07 -26.35 -0.43
N LEU A 15 12.80 -26.00 -0.60
CA LEU A 15 11.66 -26.92 -0.46
C LEU A 15 11.15 -27.43 -1.81
N ALA A 16 11.24 -26.61 -2.86
CA ALA A 16 10.70 -26.93 -4.17
C ALA A 16 11.57 -26.39 -5.31
N VAL A 17 11.44 -26.99 -6.49
CA VAL A 17 12.12 -26.55 -7.71
C VAL A 17 11.11 -26.38 -8.84
N ARG A 18 11.29 -25.32 -9.65
CA ARG A 18 10.47 -25.03 -10.81
C ARG A 18 11.32 -24.62 -12.01
N GLY A 19 11.00 -25.19 -13.17
CA GLY A 19 11.63 -24.87 -14.45
C GLY A 19 13.03 -25.44 -14.59
N GLY A 20 13.43 -25.70 -15.82
CA GLY A 20 14.72 -26.28 -16.20
C GLY A 20 14.59 -27.52 -17.08
N PRO A 21 15.69 -27.98 -17.69
CA PRO A 21 15.71 -29.22 -18.44
C PRO A 21 15.28 -30.41 -17.59
N GLN A 22 14.58 -31.37 -18.20
CA GLN A 22 13.98 -32.51 -17.50
C GLN A 22 15.00 -33.33 -16.69
N ALA A 23 16.23 -33.40 -17.16
CA ALA A 23 17.33 -34.08 -16.46
C ALA A 23 17.68 -33.41 -15.12
N LEU A 24 17.63 -32.05 -15.05
CA LEU A 24 17.87 -31.29 -13.81
C LEU A 24 16.71 -31.43 -12.85
N MET A 25 15.47 -31.46 -13.34
CA MET A 25 14.29 -31.70 -12.53
C MET A 25 14.33 -33.07 -11.85
N THR A 26 14.69 -34.11 -12.58
CA THR A 26 14.83 -35.46 -12.03
C THR A 26 15.90 -35.52 -10.93
N GLN A 27 17.04 -34.86 -11.14
CA GLN A 27 18.09 -34.77 -10.12
C GLN A 27 17.65 -33.96 -8.87
N ALA A 28 16.87 -32.93 -9.07
CA ALA A 28 16.36 -32.12 -7.96
C ALA A 28 15.36 -32.91 -7.10
N VAL A 29 14.47 -33.67 -7.73
CA VAL A 29 13.52 -34.56 -7.03
C VAL A 29 14.27 -35.68 -6.30
N ALA A 30 15.28 -36.26 -6.91
CA ALA A 30 16.14 -37.26 -6.26
C ALA A 30 16.94 -36.68 -5.07
N ALA A 31 17.15 -35.35 -5.05
CA ALA A 31 17.79 -34.64 -3.96
C ALA A 31 16.79 -34.18 -2.86
N GLY A 32 15.53 -34.62 -2.93
CA GLY A 32 14.50 -34.34 -1.93
C GLY A 32 13.73 -33.05 -2.12
N LEU A 33 13.79 -32.40 -3.30
CA LEU A 33 13.00 -31.22 -3.61
C LEU A 33 11.68 -31.60 -4.28
N VAL A 34 10.60 -30.88 -3.97
CA VAL A 34 9.30 -31.09 -4.59
C VAL A 34 9.22 -30.34 -5.93
N ALA A 35 8.78 -31.02 -6.99
CA ALA A 35 8.48 -30.36 -8.26
C ALA A 35 7.18 -29.52 -8.11
N ALA A 36 7.25 -28.22 -8.35
CA ALA A 36 6.11 -27.31 -8.25
C ALA A 36 5.78 -26.66 -9.61
N PRO A 37 5.09 -27.38 -10.53
CA PRO A 37 4.79 -26.87 -11.87
C PRO A 37 3.84 -25.65 -11.83
N ASP A 38 2.96 -25.54 -10.85
CA ASP A 38 1.89 -24.56 -10.79
C ASP A 38 2.14 -23.38 -9.81
N ALA A 39 3.34 -23.29 -9.21
CA ALA A 39 3.66 -22.19 -8.32
C ALA A 39 3.81 -20.87 -9.09
N VAL A 40 2.87 -19.96 -8.91
CA VAL A 40 2.95 -18.59 -9.44
C VAL A 40 3.90 -17.78 -8.56
N VAL A 41 5.11 -17.52 -9.03
CA VAL A 41 6.03 -16.59 -8.38
C VAL A 41 5.63 -15.17 -8.75
N ALA A 42 5.10 -14.40 -7.80
CA ALA A 42 4.94 -12.96 -7.96
C ALA A 42 6.34 -12.33 -8.11
N ARG A 43 6.68 -11.91 -9.31
CA ARG A 43 7.92 -11.16 -9.56
C ARG A 43 7.72 -9.72 -9.15
N SER A 44 8.45 -9.25 -8.15
CA SER A 44 8.73 -7.83 -7.98
C SER A 44 9.48 -7.31 -9.20
N PRO A 45 9.11 -6.16 -9.76
CA PRO A 45 9.84 -5.58 -10.88
C PRO A 45 11.13 -4.93 -10.38
N ALA A 46 12.25 -5.60 -10.57
CA ALA A 46 13.57 -4.97 -10.47
C ALA A 46 14.18 -4.94 -11.86
N SER A 47 14.26 -3.75 -12.39
CA SER A 47 15.26 -3.17 -13.30
C SER A 47 16.20 -4.14 -14.02
N ALA A 48 16.11 -4.18 -15.36
CA ALA A 48 17.29 -4.29 -16.24
C ALA A 48 16.93 -3.76 -17.64
N ALA A 49 17.49 -2.62 -17.97
CA ALA A 49 17.56 -2.09 -19.33
C ALA A 49 18.59 -2.87 -20.13
N ALA A 50 18.24 -3.25 -21.36
CA ALA A 50 19.16 -3.47 -22.46
C ALA A 50 18.41 -3.31 -23.79
N PRO A 51 19.03 -2.70 -24.83
CA PRO A 51 18.35 -2.17 -25.99
C PRO A 51 18.08 -3.26 -27.03
N ALA A 52 16.85 -3.38 -27.49
CA ALA A 52 16.51 -4.14 -28.69
C ALA A 52 16.01 -3.16 -29.77
N THR A 53 16.63 -3.25 -30.91
CA THR A 53 16.42 -2.55 -32.18
C THR A 53 14.96 -2.66 -32.66
N PRO A 54 14.37 -1.59 -33.21
CA PRO A 54 12.97 -1.62 -33.64
C PRO A 54 12.84 -2.32 -35.00
N THR A 55 12.15 -3.44 -35.01
CA THR A 55 11.56 -3.98 -36.25
C THR A 55 10.15 -3.38 -36.35
N ALA A 56 9.93 -2.65 -37.44
CA ALA A 56 8.65 -2.05 -37.77
C ALA A 56 7.59 -3.16 -37.97
N ALA A 57 6.65 -3.23 -37.05
CA ALA A 57 5.37 -3.92 -37.23
C ALA A 57 4.27 -2.88 -37.25
N GLU A 58 3.53 -2.90 -38.35
CA GLU A 58 2.38 -2.12 -38.73
C GLU A 58 1.41 -1.87 -37.57
N ALA A 59 1.18 -0.58 -37.27
CA ALA A 59 0.29 -0.16 -36.19
C ALA A 59 -1.16 -0.48 -36.55
N ALA A 60 -1.72 -1.46 -35.88
CA ALA A 60 -3.18 -1.62 -35.80
C ALA A 60 -3.77 -0.39 -35.04
N PRO A 61 -4.94 0.13 -35.47
CA PRO A 61 -5.56 1.28 -34.82
C PRO A 61 -5.90 0.93 -33.36
N VAL A 62 -5.23 1.61 -32.44
CA VAL A 62 -5.57 1.55 -31.02
C VAL A 62 -6.96 2.19 -30.86
N VAL A 63 -7.96 1.38 -30.72
CA VAL A 63 -9.29 1.82 -30.27
C VAL A 63 -9.10 2.30 -28.84
N PRO A 64 -9.37 3.60 -28.52
CA PRO A 64 -9.26 4.06 -27.15
C PRO A 64 -10.24 3.26 -26.30
N GLU A 65 -9.72 2.49 -25.31
CA GLU A 65 -10.57 1.89 -24.30
C GLU A 65 -11.42 2.98 -23.63
N PRO A 66 -12.71 2.77 -23.43
CA PRO A 66 -13.56 3.72 -22.74
C PRO A 66 -12.99 3.95 -21.34
N VAL A 67 -12.45 5.14 -21.09
CA VAL A 67 -11.99 5.56 -19.77
C VAL A 67 -13.24 5.64 -18.90
N LEU A 68 -13.49 4.58 -18.14
CA LEU A 68 -14.52 4.59 -17.11
C LEU A 68 -14.19 5.72 -16.13
N PRO A 69 -15.14 6.60 -15.80
CA PRO A 69 -14.92 7.63 -14.81
C PRO A 69 -14.42 6.98 -13.51
N PRO A 70 -13.46 7.61 -12.79
CA PRO A 70 -12.95 7.06 -11.55
C PRO A 70 -14.12 6.76 -10.61
N PRO A 71 -14.12 5.61 -9.91
CA PRO A 71 -15.19 5.28 -8.99
C PRO A 71 -15.32 6.36 -7.93
N GLY A 72 -16.54 6.82 -7.65
CA GLY A 72 -16.82 7.80 -6.60
C GLY A 72 -16.26 7.35 -5.24
N ALA A 73 -16.18 8.25 -4.25
CA ALA A 73 -15.68 7.94 -2.92
C ALA A 73 -16.43 6.76 -2.27
N LEU A 74 -15.72 5.94 -1.50
CA LEU A 74 -16.36 4.93 -0.64
C LEU A 74 -16.91 5.63 0.59
N VAL A 75 -18.22 5.55 0.81
CA VAL A 75 -18.87 6.16 1.97
C VAL A 75 -19.19 5.10 3.02
N ILE A 76 -18.81 5.37 4.27
CA ILE A 76 -19.09 4.54 5.45
C ILE A 76 -19.88 5.40 6.44
N ASP A 77 -21.09 4.98 6.75
CA ASP A 77 -22.04 5.66 7.62
C ASP A 77 -22.13 5.07 9.05
N ARG A 78 -21.42 3.97 9.30
CA ARG A 78 -21.42 3.27 10.58
C ARG A 78 -20.09 3.40 11.31
N PRO A 79 -20.09 3.42 12.67
CA PRO A 79 -18.85 3.43 13.45
C PRO A 79 -17.99 2.19 13.17
N LEU A 80 -16.69 2.40 13.01
CA LEU A 80 -15.70 1.33 12.91
C LEU A 80 -15.18 0.99 14.30
N ARG A 81 -15.21 -0.29 14.65
CA ARG A 81 -14.78 -0.83 15.95
C ARG A 81 -13.38 -1.39 15.87
N SER A 82 -12.75 -1.58 17.03
CA SER A 82 -11.43 -2.22 17.13
C SER A 82 -11.38 -3.54 16.34
N GLY A 83 -10.29 -3.75 15.61
CA GLY A 83 -10.10 -4.91 14.73
C GLY A 83 -10.81 -4.84 13.38
N GLN A 84 -11.63 -3.81 13.13
CA GLN A 84 -12.24 -3.60 11.82
C GLN A 84 -11.33 -2.77 10.93
N GLN A 85 -11.24 -3.19 9.66
CA GLN A 85 -10.49 -2.51 8.62
C GLN A 85 -11.39 -2.22 7.42
N VAL A 86 -11.22 -1.04 6.83
CA VAL A 86 -11.86 -0.64 5.57
C VAL A 86 -10.81 -0.14 4.60
N TYR A 87 -10.85 -0.62 3.35
CA TYR A 87 -9.96 -0.18 2.29
C TYR A 87 -10.73 0.32 1.07
N ALA A 88 -10.58 1.60 0.76
CA ALA A 88 -11.11 2.26 -0.45
C ALA A 88 -10.09 2.17 -1.59
N ARG A 89 -10.13 1.06 -2.32
CA ARG A 89 -9.23 0.78 -3.45
C ARG A 89 -9.51 1.70 -4.64
N GLY A 90 -8.47 2.40 -5.13
CA GLY A 90 -8.55 3.26 -6.32
C GLY A 90 -9.44 4.47 -6.16
N ARG A 91 -9.78 4.88 -4.91
CA ARG A 91 -10.71 5.98 -4.65
C ARG A 91 -10.51 6.58 -3.26
N ASP A 92 -11.23 7.66 -3.00
CA ASP A 92 -11.30 8.32 -1.70
C ASP A 92 -12.19 7.56 -0.74
N LEU A 93 -11.98 7.79 0.56
CA LEU A 93 -12.79 7.26 1.65
C LEU A 93 -13.46 8.40 2.42
N VAL A 94 -14.77 8.29 2.58
CA VAL A 94 -15.58 9.20 3.41
C VAL A 94 -16.19 8.40 4.55
N VAL A 95 -15.89 8.78 5.78
CA VAL A 95 -16.42 8.14 6.99
C VAL A 95 -17.28 9.14 7.73
N MET A 96 -18.59 8.89 7.78
CA MET A 96 -19.59 9.75 8.43
C MET A 96 -19.71 9.46 9.93
N ALA A 97 -19.02 8.43 10.43
CA ALA A 97 -19.12 7.96 11.80
C ALA A 97 -17.72 7.81 12.44
N MET A 98 -17.67 7.56 13.74
CA MET A 98 -16.42 7.46 14.51
C MET A 98 -15.54 6.29 14.05
N VAL A 99 -14.25 6.56 13.92
CA VAL A 99 -13.20 5.55 13.81
C VAL A 99 -12.63 5.30 15.21
N ASN A 100 -13.04 4.21 15.85
CA ASN A 100 -12.63 3.90 17.22
C ASN A 100 -11.17 3.45 17.30
N PRO A 101 -10.55 3.50 18.50
CA PRO A 101 -9.22 2.93 18.72
C PRO A 101 -9.16 1.46 18.27
N GLY A 102 -8.04 1.10 17.62
CA GLY A 102 -7.84 -0.23 17.04
C GLY A 102 -8.59 -0.51 15.73
N ALA A 103 -9.41 0.42 15.24
CA ALA A 103 -9.96 0.37 13.89
C ALA A 103 -8.98 0.99 12.87
N GLU A 104 -9.07 0.56 11.60
CA GLU A 104 -8.18 1.02 10.55
C GLU A 104 -8.94 1.42 9.29
N VAL A 105 -8.62 2.59 8.75
CA VAL A 105 -9.17 3.10 7.50
C VAL A 105 -8.03 3.37 6.51
N ILE A 106 -8.17 2.82 5.31
CA ILE A 106 -7.16 2.88 4.25
C ILE A 106 -7.83 3.42 2.98
N ALA A 107 -7.16 4.31 2.27
CA ALA A 107 -7.58 4.76 0.95
C ALA A 107 -6.38 4.92 0.01
N ASP A 108 -6.57 4.64 -1.28
CA ASP A 108 -5.58 4.99 -2.30
C ASP A 108 -5.58 6.50 -2.57
N GLY A 109 -6.71 7.17 -2.36
CA GLY A 109 -6.91 8.61 -2.41
C GLY A 109 -6.93 9.27 -1.04
N HIS A 110 -7.80 10.27 -0.90
CA HIS A 110 -8.01 11.04 0.33
C HIS A 110 -8.88 10.28 1.36
N ILE A 111 -8.75 10.67 2.62
CA ILE A 111 -9.62 10.20 3.71
C ILE A 111 -10.32 11.39 4.37
N HIS A 112 -11.65 11.35 4.42
CA HIS A 112 -12.48 12.33 5.06
C HIS A 112 -13.26 11.68 6.21
N VAL A 113 -13.00 12.08 7.45
CA VAL A 113 -13.71 11.58 8.63
C VAL A 113 -14.53 12.73 9.24
N TYR A 114 -15.83 12.73 8.98
CA TYR A 114 -16.77 13.74 9.52
C TYR A 114 -17.22 13.41 10.95
N ALA A 115 -16.33 12.79 11.72
CA ALA A 115 -16.52 12.36 13.08
C ALA A 115 -15.16 12.26 13.81
N PRO A 116 -15.09 11.81 15.07
CA PRO A 116 -13.82 11.56 15.73
C PRO A 116 -12.99 10.46 15.06
N LEU A 117 -11.75 10.77 14.73
CA LEU A 117 -10.74 9.83 14.27
C LEU A 117 -9.83 9.47 15.45
N ARG A 118 -10.00 8.26 16.01
CA ARG A 118 -9.22 7.74 17.14
C ARG A 118 -8.39 6.52 16.80
N GLY A 119 -8.71 5.83 15.71
CA GLY A 119 -7.96 4.68 15.21
C GLY A 119 -6.83 5.06 14.26
N LYS A 120 -6.57 4.21 13.27
CA LYS A 120 -5.50 4.38 12.28
C LYS A 120 -6.09 4.87 10.96
N ALA A 121 -5.40 5.81 10.30
CA ALA A 121 -5.79 6.33 8.98
C ALA A 121 -4.58 6.36 8.05
N ILE A 122 -4.70 5.67 6.90
CA ILE A 122 -3.65 5.52 5.89
C ILE A 122 -4.19 5.99 4.55
N ALA A 123 -3.83 7.20 4.14
CA ALA A 123 -4.19 7.78 2.86
C ALA A 123 -3.04 7.61 1.84
N GLY A 124 -3.37 7.69 0.56
CA GLY A 124 -2.38 7.55 -0.49
C GLY A 124 -1.66 6.20 -0.46
N ALA A 125 -2.36 5.10 -0.11
CA ALA A 125 -1.75 3.79 0.16
C ALA A 125 -0.96 3.21 -1.02
N ARG A 126 -1.17 3.72 -2.23
CA ARG A 126 -0.42 3.33 -3.45
C ARG A 126 0.63 4.38 -3.85
N GLY A 127 1.05 5.24 -2.93
CA GLY A 127 2.10 6.23 -3.16
C GLY A 127 1.60 7.60 -3.62
N MET A 128 0.31 7.93 -3.44
CA MET A 128 -0.22 9.26 -3.75
C MET A 128 0.20 10.25 -2.66
N GLY A 129 1.27 11.02 -2.90
CA GLY A 129 1.80 12.01 -1.96
C GLY A 129 0.87 13.21 -1.73
N ASP A 130 0.04 13.55 -2.72
CA ASP A 130 -0.95 14.63 -2.61
C ASP A 130 -2.19 14.23 -1.79
N ALA A 131 -2.27 12.99 -1.32
CA ALA A 131 -3.36 12.53 -0.49
C ALA A 131 -3.44 13.35 0.81
N ARG A 132 -4.65 13.48 1.33
CA ARG A 132 -4.93 14.23 2.57
C ARG A 132 -5.83 13.43 3.49
N ILE A 133 -5.71 13.70 4.78
CA ILE A 133 -6.60 13.16 5.79
C ILE A 133 -7.29 14.33 6.48
N PHE A 134 -8.61 14.31 6.53
CA PHE A 134 -9.42 15.31 7.22
C PHE A 134 -10.20 14.64 8.35
N ALA A 135 -10.27 15.26 9.51
CA ALA A 135 -11.11 14.79 10.60
C ALA A 135 -11.71 15.95 11.39
N LEU A 136 -12.96 15.82 11.83
CA LEU A 136 -13.60 16.82 12.68
C LEU A 136 -13.12 16.80 14.13
N ALA A 137 -12.56 15.68 14.59
CA ALA A 137 -11.86 15.58 15.86
C ALA A 137 -10.64 14.68 15.70
N MET A 138 -9.46 15.29 15.60
CA MET A 138 -8.20 14.62 15.31
C MET A 138 -7.52 14.10 16.57
N ALA A 139 -7.58 12.79 16.80
CA ALA A 139 -6.92 12.09 17.91
C ALA A 139 -6.47 10.67 17.52
N PRO A 140 -5.81 10.47 16.38
CA PRO A 140 -5.51 9.15 15.84
C PRO A 140 -4.41 8.43 16.61
N GLU A 141 -4.44 7.08 16.59
CA GLU A 141 -3.33 6.23 17.01
C GLU A 141 -2.18 6.26 16.00
N LEU A 142 -2.53 6.29 14.71
CA LEU A 142 -1.57 6.36 13.60
C LEU A 142 -2.20 7.10 12.42
N ILE A 143 -1.44 7.97 11.82
CA ILE A 143 -1.73 8.58 10.52
C ILE A 143 -0.58 8.33 9.56
N SER A 144 -0.91 8.04 8.31
CA SER A 144 0.07 7.84 7.25
C SER A 144 -0.43 8.44 5.94
N ILE A 145 0.50 9.03 5.17
CA ILE A 145 0.26 9.44 3.78
C ILE A 145 1.43 8.93 2.93
N ALA A 146 1.12 8.17 1.90
CA ALA A 146 2.10 7.61 0.95
C ALA A 146 3.29 6.90 1.63
N GLY A 147 3.05 6.24 2.78
CA GLY A 147 4.07 5.51 3.54
C GLY A 147 4.80 6.31 4.61
N ILE A 148 4.72 7.65 4.59
CA ILE A 148 5.23 8.49 5.68
C ILE A 148 4.19 8.50 6.80
N TYR A 149 4.58 8.15 8.00
CA TYR A 149 3.65 7.96 9.12
C TYR A 149 4.06 8.68 10.40
N ARG A 150 3.08 8.87 11.27
CA ARG A 150 3.22 9.37 12.64
C ARG A 150 2.32 8.58 13.56
N THR A 151 2.82 8.24 14.74
CA THR A 151 2.09 7.55 15.80
C THR A 151 1.66 8.51 16.91
N SER A 152 0.78 8.05 17.80
CA SER A 152 0.32 8.80 18.98
C SER A 152 1.39 8.96 20.07
N GLU A 153 2.57 8.34 19.93
CA GLU A 153 3.71 8.52 20.87
C GLU A 153 4.13 9.98 21.00
N VAL A 154 4.03 10.74 19.91
CA VAL A 154 4.24 12.18 19.93
C VAL A 154 2.87 12.86 20.00
N SER A 155 2.57 13.47 21.14
CA SER A 155 1.31 14.16 21.38
C SER A 155 1.02 15.23 20.33
N LEU A 156 -0.24 15.34 19.92
CA LEU A 156 -0.69 16.42 19.05
C LEU A 156 -0.75 17.74 19.86
N PRO A 157 -0.43 18.88 19.22
CA PRO A 157 -0.63 20.20 19.84
C PRO A 157 -2.07 20.40 20.30
N ALA A 158 -2.27 21.16 21.39
CA ALA A 158 -3.60 21.37 21.98
C ALA A 158 -4.61 22.03 21.03
N ASN A 159 -4.14 22.80 20.05
CA ASN A 159 -4.98 23.41 19.00
C ASN A 159 -5.41 22.41 17.89
N ILE A 160 -4.88 21.19 17.88
CA ILE A 160 -5.17 20.11 16.93
C ILE A 160 -5.90 18.96 17.63
N HIS A 161 -5.45 18.60 18.84
CA HIS A 161 -6.00 17.43 19.55
C HIS A 161 -7.50 17.57 19.81
N ASN A 162 -8.30 16.59 19.36
CA ASN A 162 -9.76 16.57 19.40
C ASN A 162 -10.43 17.77 18.71
N ARG A 163 -9.77 18.41 17.75
CA ARG A 163 -10.31 19.53 16.97
C ARG A 163 -10.30 19.21 15.48
N PRO A 164 -11.07 19.96 14.67
CA PRO A 164 -11.03 19.85 13.23
C PRO A 164 -9.61 20.11 12.69
N ALA A 165 -9.08 19.16 11.94
CA ALA A 165 -7.73 19.27 11.41
C ALA A 165 -7.58 18.52 10.08
N GLN A 166 -6.58 18.91 9.31
CA GLN A 166 -6.12 18.22 8.12
C GLN A 166 -4.67 17.74 8.29
N VAL A 167 -4.35 16.67 7.58
CA VAL A 167 -3.01 16.15 7.45
C VAL A 167 -2.63 16.12 5.98
N ARG A 168 -1.44 16.58 5.66
CA ARG A 168 -0.85 16.53 4.32
C ARG A 168 0.64 16.18 4.40
N LEU A 169 1.21 15.76 3.29
CA LEU A 169 2.66 15.73 3.13
C LEU A 169 3.17 17.10 2.69
N ASP A 170 4.32 17.45 3.22
CA ASP A 170 5.11 18.61 2.81
C ASP A 170 6.46 18.10 2.29
N ALA A 171 6.70 18.33 1.00
CA ALA A 171 7.95 17.96 0.37
C ALA A 171 9.01 19.02 0.71
N GLY A 172 9.86 18.72 1.68
CA GLY A 172 10.94 19.58 2.12
C GLY A 172 12.31 19.15 1.58
N PRO A 173 13.34 20.00 1.68
CA PRO A 173 14.71 19.68 1.25
C PRO A 173 15.34 18.54 2.09
N GLU A 174 14.81 18.24 3.25
CA GLU A 174 15.25 17.14 4.14
C GLU A 174 14.37 15.86 3.98
N GLY A 175 13.47 15.84 3.00
CA GLY A 175 12.52 14.75 2.74
C GLY A 175 11.07 15.12 3.07
N ASP A 176 10.18 14.20 2.74
CA ASP A 176 8.75 14.37 2.96
C ASP A 176 8.41 14.23 4.45
N ARG A 177 7.59 15.14 4.97
CA ARG A 177 7.10 15.10 6.36
C ARG A 177 5.60 15.31 6.44
N LEU A 178 4.98 14.71 7.46
CA LEU A 178 3.57 14.95 7.76
C LEU A 178 3.41 16.29 8.47
N VAL A 179 2.59 17.14 7.88
CA VAL A 179 2.14 18.41 8.47
C VAL A 179 0.69 18.28 8.87
N ILE A 180 0.38 18.64 10.12
CA ILE A 180 -0.97 18.59 10.68
C ILE A 180 -1.37 20.02 11.00
N GLU A 181 -2.45 20.49 10.41
CA GLU A 181 -2.94 21.86 10.50
C GLU A 181 -4.39 21.88 10.98
N ALA A 182 -4.72 22.83 11.84
CA ALA A 182 -6.11 23.05 12.21
C ALA A 182 -6.91 23.51 10.99
N LEU A 183 -8.11 22.99 10.81
CA LEU A 183 -9.05 23.56 9.85
C LEU A 183 -9.58 24.87 10.41
N ALA A 184 -9.40 25.95 9.66
CA ALA A 184 -10.05 27.21 9.99
C ALA A 184 -11.58 27.03 9.87
N ALA A 185 -12.31 27.35 10.94
CA ALA A 185 -13.77 27.42 10.96
C ALA A 185 -14.22 28.77 10.45
#